data_f33c99606642e0f1d9b0a6bb05bab3a9
#
_entry.id   f33c99606642e0f1d9b0a6bb05bab3a9
#
_cell.length_a   1.000
_cell.length_b   1.000
_cell.length_c   1.000
_cell.angle_alpha   90.00
_cell.angle_beta   90.00
_cell.angle_gamma   90.00
#
_symmetry.space_group_name_H-M   'P 1'
#
loop_
_entity.id
_entity.type
_entity.pdbx_description
1 polymer ?
#
loop_
_entity_poly.entity_id
_entity_poly.type
_entity_poly.pdbx_seq_one_letter_code
_entity_poly.pdbx_strand_id
1 'polypeptide(L)'
;METPIIYNGVPWFDDERHTVNAHGASIIEDGGRYWLIGERKTDDGNGFGGFACYSSDDLAHWHFERIILAPQTEETSLLGPRRIGSRAKVLRNPNTGKYVLLARTDNKKHTDPITCVAVSDTINGEYQLLGAFEYEEAPLRKGDLGLFQEEDGTAYAVFCEGDIYRLSDDYTSAAELVVKGMAPGSSSPVLTKIDGTYFALFSGKTAWDSNENYYYSAPQISGPWTAQGTFAPEGTRTWNSQCSYVFPLKVANGSTVPVYIGDRWSYPHQASAASLVILPLAVSGTSLSIPEYWPAWDPRSASQVLLSGHLIPAKLNSNHVGEEIRLPFDIDGEGRVVILGSSSCHGGYANVEITDSRGIPVLSQPFTFYAPTRYNGAMFIGPLLGTGDYQLSVRVLDEGSVFHAKDGTKLGSEDTKVVVSGVRTLNSADYR
;
A
#
# COMPACT_ATOMS: atom_id res chain seq x y z
N MET A 1 19.12 -0.56 18.78
CA MET A 1 18.11 -0.25 17.74
C MET A 1 17.91 -1.50 16.92
N GLU A 2 16.67 -1.89 16.71
CA GLU A 2 16.32 -3.01 15.82
C GLU A 2 16.89 -2.76 14.40
N THR A 3 17.30 -3.81 13.71
CA THR A 3 17.67 -3.71 12.29
C THR A 3 16.42 -3.33 11.49
N PRO A 4 16.45 -2.27 10.68
CA PRO A 4 15.30 -1.88 9.89
C PRO A 4 15.00 -2.93 8.82
N ILE A 5 13.87 -3.58 8.93
CA ILE A 5 13.41 -4.61 8.00
C ILE A 5 12.02 -4.25 7.48
N ILE A 6 11.88 -4.18 6.18
CA ILE A 6 10.58 -4.06 5.52
C ILE A 6 10.00 -5.46 5.35
N TYR A 7 8.78 -5.66 5.88
CA TYR A 7 8.01 -6.90 5.74
C TYR A 7 6.93 -6.71 4.67
N ASN A 8 6.84 -7.62 3.73
CA ASN A 8 5.93 -7.53 2.60
C ASN A 8 4.66 -8.35 2.78
N GLY A 9 3.53 -7.74 2.39
CA GLY A 9 2.24 -8.42 2.33
C GLY A 9 1.65 -8.83 3.68
N VAL A 10 2.10 -8.19 4.73
CA VAL A 10 1.62 -8.30 6.10
C VAL A 10 1.29 -6.91 6.65
N PRO A 11 0.35 -6.76 7.60
CA PRO A 11 0.11 -5.49 8.26
C PRO A 11 1.37 -4.97 8.94
N TRP A 12 1.61 -3.67 8.84
CA TRP A 12 2.65 -2.98 9.61
C TRP A 12 2.04 -2.36 10.85
N PHE A 13 2.88 -2.13 11.85
CA PHE A 13 2.48 -1.51 13.10
C PHE A 13 3.34 -0.27 13.35
N ASP A 14 2.71 0.80 13.82
CA ASP A 14 3.39 2.00 14.28
C ASP A 14 4.04 1.79 15.66
N ASP A 15 4.70 2.82 16.16
CA ASP A 15 5.38 2.80 17.47
C ASP A 15 4.42 2.68 18.68
N GLU A 16 3.12 2.95 18.47
CA GLU A 16 2.05 2.71 19.43
C GLU A 16 1.37 1.34 19.26
N ARG A 17 1.86 0.51 18.32
CA ARG A 17 1.33 -0.82 17.96
C ARG A 17 -0.03 -0.80 17.26
N HIS A 18 -0.46 0.33 16.72
CA HIS A 18 -1.62 0.38 15.85
C HIS A 18 -1.22 -0.04 14.43
N THR A 19 -2.14 -0.69 13.74
CA THR A 19 -1.92 -1.03 12.32
C THR A 19 -1.74 0.23 11.48
N VAL A 20 -0.65 0.29 10.70
CA VAL A 20 -0.42 1.36 9.73
C VAL A 20 -1.50 1.31 8.67
N ASN A 21 -2.31 2.34 8.60
CA ASN A 21 -3.50 2.43 7.75
C ASN A 21 -3.36 3.62 6.79
N ALA A 22 -2.60 3.40 5.73
CA ALA A 22 -2.36 4.35 4.65
C ALA A 22 -2.27 3.58 3.32
N HIS A 23 -3.37 3.53 2.58
CA HIS A 23 -3.50 2.75 1.35
C HIS A 23 -3.54 3.65 0.11
N GLY A 24 -3.41 3.07 -1.09
CA GLY A 24 -3.19 3.87 -2.28
C GLY A 24 -1.98 4.80 -2.13
N ALA A 25 -1.01 4.34 -1.36
CA ALA A 25 0.01 5.15 -0.73
C ALA A 25 1.09 5.69 -1.68
N SER A 26 1.77 6.73 -1.22
CA SER A 26 3.08 7.17 -1.71
C SER A 26 4.05 7.32 -0.55
N ILE A 27 5.34 7.10 -0.82
CA ILE A 27 6.44 7.41 0.11
C ILE A 27 7.26 8.54 -0.51
N ILE A 28 7.52 9.57 0.28
CA ILE A 28 8.26 10.77 -0.11
C ILE A 28 9.42 10.95 0.86
N GLU A 29 10.61 11.18 0.35
CA GLU A 29 11.76 11.65 1.16
C GLU A 29 11.74 13.16 1.22
N ASP A 30 11.62 13.73 2.41
CA ASP A 30 11.70 15.17 2.63
C ASP A 30 12.31 15.47 3.99
N GLY A 31 13.25 16.43 4.02
CA GLY A 31 13.94 16.81 5.26
C GLY A 31 14.78 15.68 5.88
N GLY A 32 15.20 14.69 5.12
CA GLY A 32 15.99 13.54 5.58
C GLY A 32 15.15 12.45 6.27
N ARG A 33 13.83 12.51 6.14
CA ARG A 33 12.88 11.50 6.64
C ARG A 33 12.00 10.98 5.50
N TYR A 34 11.41 9.82 5.71
CA TYR A 34 10.40 9.23 4.83
C TYR A 34 9.00 9.51 5.36
N TRP A 35 8.11 9.86 4.45
CA TRP A 35 6.72 10.20 4.74
C TRP A 35 5.80 9.28 3.94
N LEU A 36 5.05 8.42 4.64
CA LEU A 36 4.04 7.56 4.03
C LEU A 36 2.69 8.29 4.11
N ILE A 37 2.12 8.59 2.95
CA ILE A 37 0.83 9.26 2.83
C ILE A 37 -0.12 8.38 2.05
N GLY A 38 -1.32 8.17 2.58
CA GLY A 38 -2.34 7.34 1.93
C GLY A 38 -3.72 7.49 2.55
N GLU A 39 -4.69 6.83 1.94
CA GLU A 39 -6.07 6.80 2.43
C GLU A 39 -6.21 5.92 3.66
N ARG A 40 -6.81 6.44 4.72
CA ARG A 40 -7.22 5.68 5.88
C ARG A 40 -8.56 5.02 5.61
N LYS A 41 -8.59 3.70 5.72
CA LYS A 41 -9.79 2.88 5.56
C LYS A 41 -10.43 2.54 6.90
N THR A 42 -11.63 1.98 6.83
CA THR A 42 -12.36 1.36 7.94
C THR A 42 -12.48 -0.14 7.71
N ASP A 43 -12.90 -0.89 8.72
CA ASP A 43 -13.13 -2.34 8.62
C ASP A 43 -14.59 -2.70 8.25
N ASP A 44 -15.37 -1.74 7.78
CA ASP A 44 -16.75 -1.91 7.32
C ASP A 44 -16.88 -1.88 5.78
N GLY A 45 -15.81 -2.25 5.08
CA GLY A 45 -15.75 -2.34 3.63
C GLY A 45 -15.06 -1.16 2.97
N ASN A 46 -15.76 -0.08 2.66
CA ASN A 46 -15.24 1.01 1.84
C ASN A 46 -15.33 2.40 2.52
N GLY A 47 -15.27 2.41 3.84
CA GLY A 47 -15.28 3.67 4.59
C GLY A 47 -14.00 4.48 4.38
N PHE A 48 -14.12 5.79 4.43
CA PHE A 48 -13.03 6.74 4.30
C PHE A 48 -12.83 7.50 5.61
N GLY A 49 -11.64 7.35 6.21
CA GLY A 49 -11.26 7.98 7.48
C GLY A 49 -10.35 9.19 7.33
N GLY A 50 -10.18 9.72 6.11
CA GLY A 50 -9.26 10.81 5.79
C GLY A 50 -7.97 10.33 5.14
N PHE A 51 -7.04 11.24 4.87
CA PHE A 51 -5.71 10.90 4.41
C PHE A 51 -4.73 10.97 5.57
N ALA A 52 -4.08 9.84 5.84
CA ALA A 52 -3.13 9.67 6.94
C ALA A 52 -1.70 9.98 6.50
N CYS A 53 -0.91 10.51 7.42
CA CYS A 53 0.52 10.72 7.27
C CYS A 53 1.25 9.99 8.40
N TYR A 54 2.27 9.21 8.02
CA TYR A 54 3.22 8.58 8.91
C TYR A 54 4.63 9.03 8.55
N SER A 55 5.54 9.08 9.52
CA SER A 55 6.95 9.36 9.30
C SER A 55 7.84 8.20 9.73
N SER A 56 9.00 8.08 9.09
CA SER A 56 10.02 7.09 9.41
C SER A 56 11.40 7.63 9.08
N ASP A 57 12.41 7.25 9.87
CA ASP A 57 13.81 7.54 9.57
C ASP A 57 14.46 6.41 8.74
N ASP A 58 13.81 5.24 8.61
CA ASP A 58 14.41 4.02 8.08
C ASP A 58 13.48 3.12 7.22
N LEU A 59 12.24 3.55 6.94
CA LEU A 59 11.21 2.81 6.18
C LEU A 59 10.62 1.57 6.88
N ALA A 60 11.09 1.23 8.06
CA ALA A 60 10.66 0.05 8.81
C ALA A 60 9.91 0.41 10.10
N HIS A 61 10.30 1.49 10.74
CA HIS A 61 9.70 1.97 11.98
C HIS A 61 8.89 3.22 11.68
N TRP A 62 7.56 3.12 11.81
CA TRP A 62 6.63 4.17 11.44
C TRP A 62 6.02 4.83 12.67
N HIS A 63 5.95 6.17 12.63
CA HIS A 63 5.25 6.99 13.60
C HIS A 63 4.01 7.61 12.94
N PHE A 64 2.84 7.48 13.58
CA PHE A 64 1.63 8.14 13.11
C PHE A 64 1.69 9.63 13.44
N GLU A 65 1.72 10.48 12.43
CA GLU A 65 1.73 11.93 12.61
C GLU A 65 0.32 12.47 12.85
N ARG A 66 -0.56 12.25 11.87
CA ARG A 66 -1.94 12.73 11.90
C ARG A 66 -2.75 12.35 10.66
N ILE A 67 -4.04 12.68 10.70
CA ILE A 67 -4.86 12.81 9.50
C ILE A 67 -4.60 14.20 8.93
N ILE A 68 -3.95 14.25 7.75
CA ILE A 68 -3.55 15.51 7.10
C ILE A 68 -4.69 16.18 6.32
N LEU A 69 -5.68 15.41 5.88
CA LEU A 69 -6.91 15.90 5.28
C LEU A 69 -8.07 15.01 5.72
N ALA A 70 -8.89 15.51 6.64
CA ALA A 70 -10.00 14.76 7.21
C ALA A 70 -11.24 14.76 6.30
N PRO A 71 -12.16 13.78 6.46
CA PRO A 71 -13.50 13.88 5.89
C PRO A 71 -14.16 15.18 6.32
N GLN A 72 -14.88 15.81 5.40
CA GLN A 72 -15.55 17.09 5.63
C GLN A 72 -16.99 16.87 6.12
N THR A 73 -17.54 17.84 6.85
CA THR A 73 -18.90 17.78 7.39
C THR A 73 -19.94 18.32 6.41
N GLU A 74 -19.54 19.20 5.49
CA GLU A 74 -20.43 19.82 4.51
C GLU A 74 -20.84 18.79 3.44
N GLU A 75 -22.15 18.64 3.24
CA GLU A 75 -22.74 17.71 2.27
C GLU A 75 -22.30 17.95 0.82
N THR A 76 -21.96 19.19 0.48
CA THR A 76 -21.52 19.60 -0.86
C THR A 76 -20.02 19.50 -1.07
N SER A 77 -19.25 19.24 -0.02
CA SER A 77 -17.80 19.08 -0.13
C SER A 77 -17.42 17.84 -0.93
N LEU A 78 -16.31 17.90 -1.64
CA LEU A 78 -15.73 16.78 -2.37
C LEU A 78 -15.26 15.63 -1.46
N LEU A 79 -15.12 15.86 -0.16
CA LEU A 79 -14.82 14.85 0.87
C LEU A 79 -15.91 14.81 1.94
N GLY A 80 -17.13 15.24 1.60
CA GLY A 80 -18.30 15.27 2.49
C GLY A 80 -18.86 13.86 2.79
N PRO A 81 -19.93 13.77 3.61
CA PRO A 81 -20.41 12.51 4.18
C PRO A 81 -20.81 11.42 3.18
N ARG A 82 -21.17 11.81 1.95
CA ARG A 82 -21.57 10.88 0.87
C ARG A 82 -20.44 10.53 -0.08
N ARG A 83 -19.23 11.01 0.20
CA ARG A 83 -18.06 10.79 -0.66
C ARG A 83 -16.98 9.98 0.04
N ILE A 84 -16.10 9.43 -0.75
CA ILE A 84 -14.87 8.74 -0.32
C ILE A 84 -13.68 9.43 -0.97
N GLY A 85 -12.52 9.38 -0.32
CA GLY A 85 -11.24 9.80 -0.88
C GLY A 85 -10.34 8.59 -1.11
N SER A 86 -9.51 8.64 -2.15
CA SER A 86 -8.54 7.59 -2.47
C SER A 86 -7.36 8.12 -3.27
N ARG A 87 -6.26 7.33 -3.32
CA ARG A 87 -5.10 7.58 -4.18
C ARG A 87 -4.46 8.95 -3.97
N ALA A 88 -4.38 9.43 -2.72
CA ALA A 88 -3.68 10.68 -2.44
C ALA A 88 -2.20 10.60 -2.82
N LYS A 89 -1.73 11.62 -3.52
CA LYS A 89 -0.33 11.83 -3.86
C LYS A 89 0.05 13.26 -3.52
N VAL A 90 1.25 13.47 -3.05
CA VAL A 90 1.75 14.78 -2.63
C VAL A 90 3.05 15.11 -3.37
N LEU A 91 3.16 16.35 -3.84
CA LEU A 91 4.39 16.94 -4.33
C LEU A 91 4.69 18.24 -3.59
N ARG A 92 5.96 18.55 -3.40
CA ARG A 92 6.41 19.86 -2.96
C ARG A 92 6.62 20.75 -4.17
N ASN A 93 5.92 21.88 -4.22
CA ASN A 93 6.10 22.86 -5.28
C ASN A 93 7.34 23.73 -4.98
N PRO A 94 8.36 23.75 -5.84
CA PRO A 94 9.60 24.49 -5.59
C PRO A 94 9.41 26.02 -5.67
N ASN A 95 8.42 26.50 -6.43
CA ASN A 95 8.17 27.92 -6.62
C ASN A 95 7.43 28.56 -5.45
N THR A 96 6.45 27.85 -4.89
CA THR A 96 5.61 28.34 -3.77
C THR A 96 6.10 27.84 -2.41
N GLY A 97 6.92 26.78 -2.39
CA GLY A 97 7.33 26.06 -1.19
C GLY A 97 6.24 25.18 -0.56
N LYS A 98 5.00 25.24 -1.07
CA LYS A 98 3.86 24.48 -0.54
C LYS A 98 3.88 23.02 -0.97
N TYR A 99 3.28 22.18 -0.13
CA TYR A 99 2.93 20.79 -0.47
C TYR A 99 1.54 20.78 -1.08
N VAL A 100 1.43 20.17 -2.25
CA VAL A 100 0.17 20.05 -3.00
C VAL A 100 -0.24 18.57 -3.02
N LEU A 101 -1.43 18.29 -2.51
CA LEU A 101 -2.05 16.98 -2.49
C LEU A 101 -3.12 16.93 -3.57
N LEU A 102 -2.98 15.96 -4.48
CA LEU A 102 -4.06 15.55 -5.37
C LEU A 102 -4.62 14.21 -4.91
N ALA A 103 -5.93 14.06 -4.93
CA ALA A 103 -6.59 12.80 -4.61
C ALA A 103 -7.84 12.61 -5.47
N ARG A 104 -8.18 11.35 -5.73
CA ARG A 104 -9.48 11.00 -6.24
C ARG A 104 -10.51 11.11 -5.12
N THR A 105 -11.63 11.75 -5.41
CA THR A 105 -12.86 11.66 -4.62
C THR A 105 -13.95 11.04 -5.48
N ASP A 106 -14.87 10.30 -4.86
CA ASP A 106 -15.97 9.64 -5.57
C ASP A 106 -17.18 9.49 -4.63
N ASN A 107 -18.34 9.17 -5.16
CA ASN A 107 -19.44 8.68 -4.33
C ASN A 107 -19.19 7.19 -3.96
N LYS A 108 -19.92 6.68 -2.96
CA LYS A 108 -19.79 5.30 -2.47
C LYS A 108 -20.08 4.23 -3.55
N LYS A 109 -20.70 4.60 -4.69
CA LYS A 109 -20.98 3.71 -5.82
C LYS A 109 -19.91 3.77 -6.92
N HIS A 110 -18.89 4.60 -6.74
CA HIS A 110 -17.81 4.83 -7.72
C HIS A 110 -18.32 5.25 -9.12
N THR A 111 -19.32 6.14 -9.17
CA THR A 111 -19.96 6.61 -10.42
C THR A 111 -19.77 8.10 -10.68
N ASP A 112 -19.12 8.84 -9.76
CA ASP A 112 -18.90 10.28 -9.86
C ASP A 112 -17.47 10.66 -9.43
N PRO A 113 -16.44 10.14 -10.13
CA PRO A 113 -15.04 10.46 -9.81
C PRO A 113 -14.74 11.92 -10.13
N ILE A 114 -14.08 12.60 -9.18
CA ILE A 114 -13.54 13.93 -9.33
C ILE A 114 -12.15 13.94 -8.68
N THR A 115 -11.18 14.57 -9.33
CA THR A 115 -9.90 14.84 -8.69
C THR A 115 -10.03 16.10 -7.83
N CYS A 116 -9.63 16.03 -6.57
CA CYS A 116 -9.57 17.21 -5.69
C CYS A 116 -8.12 17.63 -5.44
N VAL A 117 -7.95 18.89 -5.07
CA VAL A 117 -6.66 19.49 -4.75
C VAL A 117 -6.71 20.13 -3.37
N ALA A 118 -5.64 19.92 -2.58
CA ALA A 118 -5.45 20.54 -1.28
C ALA A 118 -3.99 20.97 -1.10
N VAL A 119 -3.73 21.94 -0.23
CA VAL A 119 -2.39 22.51 -0.02
C VAL A 119 -2.06 22.64 1.47
N SER A 120 -0.77 22.52 1.79
CA SER A 120 -0.24 22.75 3.14
C SER A 120 1.13 23.42 3.06
N ASP A 121 1.55 24.07 4.15
CA ASP A 121 2.90 24.66 4.28
C ASP A 121 3.94 23.61 4.71
N THR A 122 3.51 22.49 5.28
CA THR A 122 4.40 21.39 5.69
C THR A 122 3.82 20.05 5.25
N ILE A 123 4.69 19.04 5.03
CA ILE A 123 4.28 17.72 4.51
C ILE A 123 3.31 17.00 5.45
N ASN A 124 3.49 17.15 6.76
CA ASN A 124 2.64 16.57 7.82
C ASN A 124 1.63 17.57 8.40
N GLY A 125 1.48 18.75 7.78
CA GLY A 125 0.51 19.77 8.21
C GLY A 125 -0.92 19.39 7.87
N GLU A 126 -1.86 20.18 8.34
CA GLU A 126 -3.24 20.11 7.89
C GLU A 126 -3.36 20.71 6.48
N TYR A 127 -3.93 19.95 5.56
CA TYR A 127 -4.12 20.38 4.18
C TYR A 127 -5.46 21.09 4.03
N GLN A 128 -5.42 22.28 3.45
CA GLN A 128 -6.62 23.04 3.08
C GLN A 128 -7.16 22.52 1.74
N LEU A 129 -8.36 21.94 1.74
CA LEU A 129 -9.05 21.55 0.51
C LEU A 129 -9.43 22.82 -0.28
N LEU A 130 -8.89 22.96 -1.50
CA LEU A 130 -9.19 24.09 -2.39
C LEU A 130 -10.43 23.83 -3.24
N GLY A 131 -10.72 22.57 -3.59
CA GLY A 131 -11.84 22.18 -4.43
C GLY A 131 -11.47 21.13 -5.46
N ALA A 132 -12.15 21.15 -6.60
CA ALA A 132 -11.84 20.28 -7.72
C ALA A 132 -10.52 20.71 -8.39
N PHE A 133 -9.74 19.72 -8.79
CA PHE A 133 -8.61 19.92 -9.69
C PHE A 133 -9.14 20.12 -11.11
N GLU A 134 -8.78 21.20 -11.79
CA GLU A 134 -9.42 21.63 -13.03
C GLU A 134 -8.46 21.55 -14.24
N TYR A 135 -9.05 21.36 -15.40
CA TYR A 135 -8.41 21.55 -16.70
C TYR A 135 -9.38 22.34 -17.60
N GLU A 136 -8.90 23.41 -18.25
CA GLU A 136 -9.74 24.30 -19.09
C GLU A 136 -11.02 24.78 -18.36
N GLU A 137 -10.84 25.23 -17.11
CA GLU A 137 -11.92 25.73 -16.23
C GLU A 137 -13.03 24.72 -15.90
N ALA A 138 -12.74 23.42 -16.09
CA ALA A 138 -13.68 22.33 -15.78
C ALA A 138 -13.06 21.31 -14.82
N PRO A 139 -13.81 20.78 -13.84
CA PRO A 139 -13.34 19.73 -12.94
C PRO A 139 -12.89 18.47 -13.70
N LEU A 140 -11.69 17.99 -13.41
CA LEU A 140 -11.20 16.71 -13.96
C LEU A 140 -11.96 15.54 -13.31
N ARG A 141 -12.83 14.92 -14.12
CA ARG A 141 -13.61 13.74 -13.76
C ARG A 141 -12.88 12.48 -14.16
N LYS A 142 -11.78 12.23 -13.45
CA LYS A 142 -10.93 11.07 -13.66
C LYS A 142 -10.95 10.15 -12.44
N GLY A 143 -10.59 8.88 -12.66
CA GLY A 143 -10.44 7.89 -11.61
C GLY A 143 -9.12 8.03 -10.85
N ASP A 144 -8.43 6.90 -10.64
CA ASP A 144 -7.16 6.85 -9.93
C ASP A 144 -6.09 7.71 -10.61
N LEU A 145 -5.16 8.21 -9.81
CA LEU A 145 -4.08 9.08 -10.27
C LEU A 145 -2.73 8.71 -9.66
N GLY A 146 -1.67 9.10 -10.37
CA GLY A 146 -0.29 9.17 -9.89
C GLY A 146 0.29 10.53 -10.17
N LEU A 147 1.30 10.94 -9.41
CA LEU A 147 2.04 12.19 -9.60
C LEU A 147 3.51 11.91 -9.87
N PHE A 148 4.12 12.75 -10.68
CA PHE A 148 5.55 12.74 -10.97
C PHE A 148 6.07 14.17 -11.11
N GLN A 149 7.30 14.42 -10.63
CA GLN A 149 7.97 15.70 -10.72
C GLN A 149 9.36 15.52 -11.34
N GLU A 150 9.68 16.35 -12.32
CA GLU A 150 11.01 16.46 -12.88
C GLU A 150 11.96 17.23 -11.95
N GLU A 151 13.27 17.11 -12.18
CA GLU A 151 14.30 17.82 -11.42
C GLU A 151 14.20 19.35 -11.55
N ASP A 152 13.68 19.86 -12.66
CA ASP A 152 13.46 21.28 -12.90
C ASP A 152 12.19 21.84 -12.22
N GLY A 153 11.44 20.96 -11.55
CA GLY A 153 10.18 21.29 -10.88
C GLY A 153 8.93 21.21 -11.79
N THR A 154 9.06 20.85 -13.05
CA THR A 154 7.89 20.56 -13.89
C THR A 154 7.19 19.30 -13.34
N ALA A 155 5.88 19.37 -13.14
CA ALA A 155 5.14 18.26 -12.55
C ALA A 155 4.01 17.77 -13.46
N TYR A 156 3.67 16.48 -13.29
CA TYR A 156 2.69 15.78 -14.10
C TYR A 156 1.78 14.93 -13.24
N ALA A 157 0.51 14.84 -13.67
CA ALA A 157 -0.45 13.87 -13.15
C ALA A 157 -0.78 12.86 -14.25
N VAL A 158 -0.66 11.57 -13.92
CA VAL A 158 -1.12 10.47 -14.78
C VAL A 158 -2.42 9.92 -14.21
N PHE A 159 -3.39 9.66 -15.09
CA PHE A 159 -4.70 9.14 -14.70
C PHE A 159 -4.94 7.75 -15.29
N CYS A 160 -5.91 7.02 -14.74
CA CYS A 160 -6.42 5.82 -15.39
C CYS A 160 -6.81 6.12 -16.85
N GLU A 161 -6.80 5.09 -17.71
CA GLU A 161 -6.86 5.17 -19.17
C GLU A 161 -5.58 5.75 -19.82
N GLY A 162 -4.59 6.18 -19.02
CA GLY A 162 -3.29 6.64 -19.51
C GLY A 162 -3.26 8.09 -20.02
N ASP A 163 -4.11 8.95 -19.50
CA ASP A 163 -4.01 10.39 -19.74
C ASP A 163 -2.91 10.99 -18.85
N ILE A 164 -2.02 11.82 -19.44
CA ILE A 164 -0.99 12.55 -18.69
C ILE A 164 -1.23 14.05 -18.89
N TYR A 165 -1.33 14.77 -17.77
CA TYR A 165 -1.45 16.22 -17.75
C TYR A 165 -0.20 16.83 -17.12
N ARG A 166 0.33 17.90 -17.72
CA ARG A 166 1.28 18.80 -17.07
C ARG A 166 0.52 19.71 -16.12
N LEU A 167 1.03 19.88 -14.91
CA LEU A 167 0.44 20.72 -13.90
C LEU A 167 0.75 22.21 -14.19
N SER A 168 -0.08 23.11 -13.62
CA SER A 168 0.19 24.55 -13.54
C SER A 168 1.43 24.85 -12.69
N ASP A 169 1.96 26.06 -12.76
CA ASP A 169 3.18 26.44 -12.04
C ASP A 169 3.05 26.34 -10.51
N ASP A 170 1.83 26.42 -9.98
CA ASP A 170 1.52 26.25 -8.56
C ASP A 170 1.00 24.84 -8.20
N TYR A 171 0.85 23.96 -9.19
CA TYR A 171 0.34 22.58 -9.11
C TYR A 171 -1.15 22.45 -8.72
N THR A 172 -1.89 23.54 -8.69
CA THR A 172 -3.29 23.50 -8.25
C THR A 172 -4.30 23.23 -9.36
N SER A 173 -3.85 23.19 -10.62
CA SER A 173 -4.65 22.84 -11.80
C SER A 173 -3.80 22.13 -12.86
N ALA A 174 -4.44 21.57 -13.88
CA ALA A 174 -3.76 21.08 -15.07
C ALA A 174 -3.61 22.20 -16.11
N ALA A 175 -2.41 22.32 -16.68
CA ALA A 175 -2.09 23.33 -17.70
C ALA A 175 -2.20 22.77 -19.12
N GLU A 176 -1.92 21.48 -19.33
CA GLU A 176 -1.83 20.88 -20.67
C GLU A 176 -2.12 19.37 -20.61
N LEU A 177 -2.89 18.85 -21.56
CA LEU A 177 -3.01 17.43 -21.82
C LEU A 177 -1.86 16.97 -22.74
N VAL A 178 -0.85 16.31 -22.18
CA VAL A 178 0.38 15.90 -22.88
C VAL A 178 0.20 14.57 -23.61
N VAL A 179 -0.50 13.62 -22.97
CA VAL A 179 -0.79 12.29 -23.54
C VAL A 179 -2.25 11.96 -23.29
N LYS A 180 -2.91 11.36 -24.27
CA LYS A 180 -4.30 10.94 -24.16
C LYS A 180 -4.45 9.44 -24.44
N GLY A 181 -5.06 8.72 -23.50
CA GLY A 181 -5.59 7.37 -23.73
C GLY A 181 -4.55 6.30 -24.06
N MET A 182 -3.31 6.38 -23.53
CA MET A 182 -2.26 5.41 -23.87
C MET A 182 -2.52 4.00 -23.30
N ALA A 183 -3.32 3.89 -22.25
CA ALA A 183 -3.56 2.62 -21.54
C ALA A 183 -5.06 2.38 -21.30
N PRO A 184 -5.83 2.04 -22.34
CA PRO A 184 -7.28 1.84 -22.22
C PRO A 184 -7.63 0.72 -21.23
N GLY A 185 -8.66 0.92 -20.40
CA GLY A 185 -9.10 -0.06 -19.41
C GLY A 185 -8.23 -0.13 -18.15
N SER A 186 -7.21 0.72 -18.03
CA SER A 186 -6.29 0.73 -16.89
C SER A 186 -6.88 1.35 -15.61
N SER A 187 -6.23 1.04 -14.49
CA SER A 187 -6.43 1.62 -13.16
C SER A 187 -5.08 1.82 -12.47
N SER A 188 -5.08 2.49 -11.32
CA SER A 188 -3.92 2.63 -10.44
C SER A 188 -2.63 3.07 -11.14
N PRO A 189 -2.64 4.22 -11.84
CA PRO A 189 -1.51 4.68 -12.61
C PRO A 189 -0.35 5.13 -11.72
N VAL A 190 0.87 4.85 -12.18
CA VAL A 190 2.13 5.35 -11.62
C VAL A 190 2.95 5.92 -12.76
N LEU A 191 3.59 7.06 -12.55
CA LEU A 191 4.51 7.66 -13.50
C LEU A 191 5.85 7.88 -12.81
N THR A 192 6.94 7.46 -13.43
CA THR A 192 8.30 7.62 -12.91
C THR A 192 9.31 7.75 -14.04
N LYS A 193 10.51 8.26 -13.72
CA LYS A 193 11.65 8.34 -14.64
C LYS A 193 12.86 7.71 -13.98
N ILE A 194 13.48 6.75 -14.65
CA ILE A 194 14.63 6.01 -14.16
C ILE A 194 15.67 6.00 -15.28
N ASP A 195 16.89 6.43 -14.99
CA ASP A 195 18.01 6.49 -15.95
C ASP A 195 17.64 7.15 -17.29
N GLY A 196 16.84 8.22 -17.24
CA GLY A 196 16.42 8.99 -18.40
C GLY A 196 15.21 8.40 -19.17
N THR A 197 14.76 7.19 -18.84
CA THR A 197 13.58 6.54 -19.44
C THR A 197 12.34 6.79 -18.57
N TYR A 198 11.23 7.17 -19.19
CA TYR A 198 9.94 7.27 -18.50
C TYR A 198 9.24 5.92 -18.48
N PHE A 199 8.65 5.61 -17.35
CA PHE A 199 7.84 4.41 -17.13
C PHE A 199 6.47 4.81 -16.60
N ALA A 200 5.42 4.25 -17.19
CA ALA A 200 4.05 4.37 -16.71
C ALA A 200 3.52 2.97 -16.37
N LEU A 201 3.23 2.72 -15.09
CA LEU A 201 2.74 1.43 -14.60
C LEU A 201 1.23 1.52 -14.38
N PHE A 202 0.54 0.42 -14.62
CA PHE A 202 -0.91 0.32 -14.48
C PHE A 202 -1.33 -1.04 -13.98
N SER A 203 -2.52 -1.10 -13.36
CA SER A 203 -3.26 -2.34 -13.10
C SER A 203 -4.51 -2.43 -13.98
N GLY A 204 -5.10 -3.61 -14.07
CA GLY A 204 -6.45 -3.78 -14.59
C GLY A 204 -7.53 -3.38 -13.55
N LYS A 205 -8.80 -3.48 -13.94
CA LYS A 205 -9.97 -3.16 -13.09
C LYS A 205 -10.60 -4.43 -12.54
N THR A 206 -10.12 -4.91 -11.41
CA THR A 206 -10.59 -6.14 -10.73
C THR A 206 -11.12 -5.88 -9.32
N ALA A 207 -11.69 -4.71 -9.08
CA ALA A 207 -12.16 -4.26 -7.76
C ALA A 207 -11.06 -4.38 -6.70
N TRP A 208 -11.28 -5.19 -5.63
CA TRP A 208 -10.33 -5.39 -4.55
C TRP A 208 -9.35 -6.56 -4.76
N ASP A 209 -9.46 -7.27 -5.90
CA ASP A 209 -8.46 -8.27 -6.30
C ASP A 209 -7.26 -7.64 -6.97
N SER A 210 -6.10 -8.21 -6.72
CA SER A 210 -4.91 -7.94 -7.51
C SER A 210 -5.00 -8.63 -8.89
N ASN A 211 -4.28 -8.07 -9.84
CA ASN A 211 -4.15 -8.62 -11.20
C ASN A 211 -2.72 -8.45 -11.70
N GLU A 212 -2.44 -8.94 -12.90
CA GLU A 212 -1.16 -8.68 -13.53
C GLU A 212 -1.04 -7.20 -13.86
N ASN A 213 -0.16 -6.49 -13.12
CA ASN A 213 0.15 -5.12 -13.46
C ASN A 213 1.12 -5.10 -14.64
N TYR A 214 1.03 -4.05 -15.45
CA TYR A 214 1.77 -3.91 -16.69
C TYR A 214 2.30 -2.50 -16.85
N TYR A 215 3.20 -2.28 -17.81
CA TYR A 215 3.81 -0.97 -17.95
C TYR A 215 4.08 -0.60 -19.41
N TYR A 216 4.26 0.69 -19.59
CA TYR A 216 4.73 1.33 -20.81
C TYR A 216 6.05 2.04 -20.52
N SER A 217 6.89 2.21 -21.54
CA SER A 217 8.09 3.04 -21.47
C SER A 217 8.15 4.02 -22.62
N ALA A 218 8.83 5.15 -22.40
CA ALA A 218 9.04 6.19 -23.41
C ALA A 218 10.36 6.92 -23.20
N PRO A 219 10.99 7.45 -24.27
CA PRO A 219 12.19 8.30 -24.16
C PRO A 219 11.87 9.72 -23.70
N GLN A 220 10.62 10.16 -23.88
CA GLN A 220 10.12 11.47 -23.48
C GLN A 220 8.72 11.33 -22.91
N ILE A 221 8.31 12.27 -22.04
CA ILE A 221 7.00 12.21 -21.40
C ILE A 221 5.83 12.27 -22.41
N SER A 222 6.01 12.98 -23.51
CA SER A 222 5.05 13.04 -24.63
C SER A 222 5.05 11.78 -25.50
N GLY A 223 5.94 10.84 -25.24
CA GLY A 223 6.07 9.60 -25.99
C GLY A 223 7.17 9.63 -27.09
N PRO A 224 7.14 8.69 -28.04
CA PRO A 224 6.11 7.64 -28.17
C PRO A 224 6.18 6.62 -27.00
N TRP A 225 5.03 6.27 -26.44
CA TRP A 225 4.90 5.25 -25.41
C TRP A 225 4.77 3.86 -26.04
N THR A 226 5.56 2.91 -25.52
CA THR A 226 5.59 1.52 -25.99
C THR A 226 5.14 0.60 -24.86
N ALA A 227 4.14 -0.24 -25.12
CA ALA A 227 3.71 -1.27 -24.18
C ALA A 227 4.80 -2.35 -24.04
N GLN A 228 5.15 -2.67 -22.79
CA GLN A 228 6.22 -3.62 -22.45
C GLN A 228 5.69 -4.95 -21.87
N GLY A 229 4.40 -5.00 -21.49
CA GLY A 229 3.81 -6.17 -20.83
C GLY A 229 3.88 -6.08 -19.30
N THR A 230 3.85 -7.25 -18.66
CA THR A 230 3.90 -7.36 -17.19
C THR A 230 5.32 -7.15 -16.66
N PHE A 231 5.44 -6.72 -15.40
CA PHE A 231 6.75 -6.52 -14.76
C PHE A 231 7.01 -7.47 -13.56
N ALA A 232 6.12 -8.42 -13.34
CA ALA A 232 6.34 -9.54 -12.43
C ALA A 232 6.06 -10.85 -13.19
N PRO A 233 6.55 -12.01 -12.71
CA PRO A 233 6.30 -13.28 -13.37
C PRO A 233 4.80 -13.55 -13.52
N GLU A 234 4.40 -14.04 -14.68
CA GLU A 234 3.02 -14.35 -15.02
C GLU A 234 2.40 -15.36 -14.02
N GLY A 235 1.15 -15.13 -13.65
CA GLY A 235 0.42 -15.91 -12.66
C GLY A 235 0.63 -15.47 -11.22
N THR A 236 1.59 -14.55 -10.95
CA THR A 236 1.82 -14.02 -9.60
C THR A 236 0.88 -12.89 -9.22
N ARG A 237 0.16 -12.32 -10.21
CA ARG A 237 -0.66 -11.12 -10.04
C ARG A 237 0.12 -9.98 -9.38
N THR A 238 1.34 -9.78 -9.86
CA THR A 238 2.29 -8.80 -9.31
C THR A 238 2.49 -9.02 -7.81
N TRP A 239 2.73 -10.29 -7.43
CA TRP A 239 2.90 -10.73 -6.05
C TRP A 239 1.67 -10.42 -5.16
N ASN A 240 0.47 -10.63 -5.72
CA ASN A 240 -0.81 -10.29 -5.10
C ASN A 240 -0.88 -8.81 -4.66
N SER A 241 -0.48 -7.89 -5.54
CA SER A 241 -0.53 -6.46 -5.24
C SER A 241 -0.98 -5.63 -6.45
N GLN A 242 -1.51 -4.43 -6.17
CA GLN A 242 -1.91 -3.44 -7.13
C GLN A 242 -0.97 -2.23 -7.04
N CYS A 243 -0.35 -1.82 -8.16
CA CYS A 243 0.60 -0.70 -8.16
C CYS A 243 -0.01 0.59 -7.58
N SER A 244 0.80 1.32 -6.84
CA SER A 244 0.42 2.57 -6.20
C SER A 244 1.46 3.67 -6.39
N TYR A 245 2.75 3.33 -6.29
CA TYR A 245 3.83 4.31 -6.39
C TYR A 245 5.17 3.65 -6.72
N VAL A 246 6.11 4.47 -7.18
CA VAL A 246 7.54 4.12 -7.28
C VAL A 246 8.33 5.28 -6.70
N PHE A 247 9.24 5.00 -5.76
CA PHE A 247 10.11 6.02 -5.19
C PHE A 247 11.59 5.64 -5.31
N PRO A 248 12.50 6.65 -5.42
CA PRO A 248 13.93 6.41 -5.41
C PRO A 248 14.44 6.23 -3.97
N LEU A 249 15.02 5.07 -3.67
CA LEU A 249 15.65 4.77 -2.38
C LEU A 249 17.16 4.92 -2.49
N LYS A 250 17.76 5.80 -1.69
CA LYS A 250 19.21 5.88 -1.52
C LYS A 250 19.67 4.80 -0.55
N VAL A 251 20.47 3.87 -1.01
CA VAL A 251 21.04 2.80 -0.18
C VAL A 251 22.43 3.17 0.35
N ALA A 252 22.92 2.42 1.35
CA ALA A 252 24.13 2.75 2.11
C ALA A 252 25.41 2.89 1.26
N ASN A 253 25.49 2.24 0.10
CA ASN A 253 26.61 2.37 -0.83
C ASN A 253 26.55 3.64 -1.70
N GLY A 254 25.54 4.50 -1.52
CA GLY A 254 25.32 5.74 -2.26
C GLY A 254 24.58 5.59 -3.58
N SER A 255 24.23 4.38 -4.01
CA SER A 255 23.39 4.17 -5.20
C SER A 255 21.91 4.45 -4.90
N THR A 256 21.15 4.74 -5.95
CA THR A 256 19.68 4.88 -5.89
C THR A 256 19.04 3.64 -6.49
N VAL A 257 18.11 3.05 -5.76
CA VAL A 257 17.33 1.89 -6.19
C VAL A 257 15.88 2.32 -6.33
N PRO A 258 15.23 2.15 -7.50
CA PRO A 258 13.80 2.40 -7.63
C PRO A 258 13.03 1.31 -6.87
N VAL A 259 12.07 1.73 -6.06
CA VAL A 259 11.29 0.84 -5.20
C VAL A 259 9.80 0.95 -5.54
N TYR A 260 9.22 -0.18 -5.88
CA TYR A 260 7.80 -0.36 -6.13
C TYR A 260 7.02 -0.38 -4.82
N ILE A 261 5.85 0.25 -4.81
CA ILE A 261 4.84 0.12 -3.77
C ILE A 261 3.54 -0.35 -4.42
N GLY A 262 2.97 -1.42 -3.87
CA GLY A 262 1.66 -1.93 -4.26
C GLY A 262 0.76 -2.21 -3.07
N ASP A 263 -0.54 -2.00 -3.24
CA ASP A 263 -1.55 -2.31 -2.23
C ASP A 263 -1.95 -3.78 -2.31
N ARG A 264 -2.01 -4.45 -1.16
CA ARG A 264 -2.67 -5.74 -0.98
C ARG A 264 -3.94 -5.51 -0.18
N TRP A 265 -5.05 -5.38 -0.89
CA TRP A 265 -6.36 -5.10 -0.32
C TRP A 265 -6.89 -6.29 0.49
N SER A 266 -7.75 -6.01 1.48
CA SER A 266 -8.34 -7.01 2.35
C SER A 266 -9.80 -6.66 2.68
N TYR A 267 -10.67 -6.74 1.66
CA TYR A 267 -12.09 -6.42 1.84
C TYR A 267 -12.81 -7.51 2.67
N PRO A 268 -13.63 -7.14 3.68
CA PRO A 268 -14.00 -5.78 4.09
C PRO A 268 -13.02 -5.12 5.09
N HIS A 269 -12.09 -5.86 5.71
CA HIS A 269 -11.21 -5.43 6.78
C HIS A 269 -9.97 -4.67 6.28
N GLN A 270 -10.22 -3.53 5.62
CA GLN A 270 -9.15 -2.75 5.00
C GLN A 270 -8.25 -2.04 6.00
N ALA A 271 -8.78 -1.66 7.19
CA ALA A 271 -8.00 -0.96 8.20
C ALA A 271 -7.02 -1.88 8.94
N SER A 272 -7.47 -3.10 9.26
CA SER A 272 -6.70 -4.03 10.09
C SER A 272 -5.89 -5.06 9.31
N ALA A 273 -6.34 -5.45 8.10
CA ALA A 273 -5.77 -6.59 7.40
C ALA A 273 -5.20 -6.28 6.01
N ALA A 274 -5.50 -5.12 5.41
CA ALA A 274 -4.82 -4.70 4.19
C ALA A 274 -3.35 -4.36 4.48
N SER A 275 -2.50 -4.56 3.48
CA SER A 275 -1.05 -4.42 3.65
C SER A 275 -0.40 -3.85 2.39
N LEU A 276 0.89 -3.60 2.46
CA LEU A 276 1.69 -3.13 1.33
C LEU A 276 2.68 -4.21 0.88
N VAL A 277 2.98 -4.20 -0.40
CA VAL A 277 4.10 -4.91 -1.01
C VAL A 277 5.07 -3.85 -1.52
N ILE A 278 6.26 -3.82 -0.94
CA ILE A 278 7.31 -2.86 -1.25
C ILE A 278 8.56 -3.64 -1.67
N LEU A 279 8.95 -3.52 -2.93
CA LEU A 279 10.03 -4.31 -3.50
C LEU A 279 10.93 -3.48 -4.42
N PRO A 280 12.25 -3.69 -4.39
CA PRO A 280 13.15 -3.11 -5.37
C PRO A 280 12.77 -3.53 -6.80
N LEU A 281 12.85 -2.57 -7.73
CA LEU A 281 12.69 -2.79 -9.16
C LEU A 281 14.05 -3.05 -9.81
N ALA A 282 14.13 -4.11 -10.59
CA ALA A 282 15.25 -4.31 -11.50
C ALA A 282 14.97 -3.58 -12.83
N VAL A 283 15.86 -2.66 -13.21
CA VAL A 283 15.70 -1.84 -14.43
C VAL A 283 16.92 -1.99 -15.32
N SER A 284 16.70 -2.14 -16.62
CA SER A 284 17.73 -2.18 -17.66
C SER A 284 17.19 -1.60 -18.96
N GLY A 285 17.58 -0.39 -19.31
CA GLY A 285 17.05 0.34 -20.47
C GLY A 285 15.54 0.56 -20.34
N THR A 286 14.76 -0.03 -21.25
CA THR A 286 13.29 0.02 -21.20
C THR A 286 12.64 -1.14 -20.44
N SER A 287 13.45 -2.08 -19.93
CA SER A 287 12.96 -3.23 -19.15
C SER A 287 12.86 -2.89 -17.68
N LEU A 288 11.72 -3.22 -17.08
CA LEU A 288 11.43 -3.05 -15.66
C LEU A 288 10.83 -4.34 -15.12
N SER A 289 11.30 -4.85 -13.96
CA SER A 289 10.80 -6.10 -13.40
C SER A 289 10.94 -6.20 -11.89
N ILE A 290 10.07 -7.04 -11.28
CA ILE A 290 10.18 -7.59 -9.93
C ILE A 290 10.25 -9.12 -10.06
N PRO A 291 11.44 -9.71 -10.26
CA PRO A 291 11.57 -11.13 -10.60
C PRO A 291 11.22 -12.06 -9.44
N GLU A 292 11.37 -11.60 -8.19
CA GLU A 292 11.20 -12.42 -6.99
C GLU A 292 10.39 -11.66 -5.92
N TYR A 293 9.63 -12.42 -5.12
CA TYR A 293 8.97 -11.91 -3.93
C TYR A 293 9.87 -12.08 -2.71
N TRP A 294 10.22 -10.98 -2.07
CA TRP A 294 10.95 -10.99 -0.81
C TRP A 294 9.99 -10.76 0.36
N PRO A 295 9.75 -11.74 1.22
CA PRO A 295 8.92 -11.57 2.40
C PRO A 295 9.45 -10.52 3.36
N ALA A 296 10.78 -10.35 3.39
CA ALA A 296 11.49 -9.37 4.20
C ALA A 296 12.77 -8.91 3.50
N TRP A 297 13.14 -7.63 3.68
CA TRP A 297 14.38 -7.09 3.12
C TRP A 297 14.88 -5.88 3.90
N ASP A 298 16.19 -5.62 3.83
CA ASP A 298 16.86 -4.50 4.47
C ASP A 298 16.91 -3.29 3.52
N PRO A 299 16.22 -2.16 3.83
CA PRO A 299 16.22 -0.98 2.97
C PRO A 299 17.57 -0.27 2.85
N ARG A 300 18.49 -0.51 3.79
CA ARG A 300 19.85 0.09 3.73
C ARG A 300 20.72 -0.52 2.63
N SER A 301 20.50 -1.76 2.30
CA SER A 301 21.27 -2.51 1.29
C SER A 301 20.43 -2.93 0.07
N ALA A 302 19.09 -2.75 0.13
CA ALA A 302 18.14 -3.28 -0.84
C ALA A 302 18.37 -4.78 -1.11
N SER A 303 18.54 -5.58 -0.06
CA SER A 303 18.77 -7.02 -0.14
C SER A 303 17.78 -7.81 0.69
N GLN A 304 17.42 -8.99 0.18
CA GLN A 304 16.51 -9.92 0.86
C GLN A 304 17.10 -10.35 2.21
N VAL A 305 16.22 -10.49 3.20
CA VAL A 305 16.52 -10.99 4.53
C VAL A 305 15.73 -12.27 4.79
N LEU A 306 16.42 -13.29 5.30
CA LEU A 306 15.79 -14.53 5.73
C LEU A 306 15.34 -14.43 7.19
N LEU A 307 14.08 -14.77 7.45
CA LEU A 307 13.51 -14.81 8.79
C LEU A 307 13.82 -16.16 9.43
N SER A 308 14.87 -16.23 10.25
CA SER A 308 15.44 -17.50 10.74
C SER A 308 15.18 -17.83 12.21
N GLY A 309 14.42 -17.03 12.95
CA GLY A 309 14.19 -17.17 14.40
C GLY A 309 13.62 -18.53 14.86
N HIS A 310 13.37 -18.68 16.15
CA HIS A 310 12.93 -19.92 16.78
C HIS A 310 11.56 -20.39 16.27
N LEU A 311 11.47 -21.64 15.79
CA LEU A 311 10.24 -22.24 15.27
C LEU A 311 9.47 -22.98 16.39
N ILE A 312 8.24 -22.59 16.60
CA ILE A 312 7.28 -23.25 17.48
C ILE A 312 6.34 -24.08 16.59
N PRO A 313 6.30 -25.40 16.73
CA PRO A 313 5.41 -26.26 15.95
C PRO A 313 3.94 -25.90 16.21
N ALA A 314 3.20 -25.62 15.14
CA ALA A 314 1.78 -25.32 15.18
C ALA A 314 1.10 -25.80 13.92
N LYS A 315 -0.15 -26.21 13.98
CA LYS A 315 -0.92 -26.61 12.82
C LYS A 315 -2.40 -26.28 13.01
N LEU A 316 -2.91 -25.49 12.08
CA LEU A 316 -4.35 -25.27 11.87
C LEU A 316 -4.61 -25.39 10.37
N ASN A 317 -5.60 -26.16 9.98
CA ASN A 317 -6.02 -26.28 8.58
C ASN A 317 -7.54 -26.49 8.59
N SER A 318 -8.28 -25.42 8.72
CA SER A 318 -9.71 -25.49 9.00
C SER A 318 -10.49 -24.36 8.35
N ASN A 319 -11.75 -24.64 8.04
CA ASN A 319 -12.81 -23.67 7.75
C ASN A 319 -13.96 -23.77 8.76
N HIS A 320 -13.75 -24.50 9.88
CA HIS A 320 -14.75 -24.58 10.95
C HIS A 320 -14.66 -23.34 11.86
N VAL A 321 -15.74 -22.57 11.87
CA VAL A 321 -15.85 -21.33 12.68
C VAL A 321 -15.60 -21.62 14.16
N GLY A 322 -14.72 -20.81 14.76
CA GLY A 322 -14.36 -20.93 16.16
C GLY A 322 -13.24 -21.94 16.44
N GLU A 323 -12.81 -22.73 15.45
CA GLU A 323 -11.61 -23.56 15.62
C GLU A 323 -10.39 -22.67 15.82
N GLU A 324 -9.54 -23.02 16.78
CA GLU A 324 -8.51 -22.13 17.29
C GLU A 324 -7.26 -22.91 17.65
N ILE A 325 -6.10 -22.29 17.42
CA ILE A 325 -4.86 -22.66 18.07
C ILE A 325 -4.49 -21.61 19.11
N ARG A 326 -3.95 -22.07 20.25
CA ARG A 326 -3.37 -21.21 21.30
C ARG A 326 -1.98 -21.70 21.62
N LEU A 327 -1.01 -20.79 21.60
CA LEU A 327 0.40 -21.10 21.76
C LEU A 327 1.06 -20.10 22.70
N PRO A 328 1.70 -20.57 23.79
CA PRO A 328 2.58 -19.71 24.56
C PRO A 328 3.87 -19.47 23.76
N PHE A 329 4.44 -18.29 23.92
CA PHE A 329 5.76 -17.93 23.42
C PHE A 329 6.39 -16.87 24.33
N ASP A 330 7.70 -16.78 24.28
CA ASP A 330 8.48 -15.80 25.00
C ASP A 330 9.28 -14.92 24.05
N ILE A 331 9.56 -13.71 24.48
CA ILE A 331 10.47 -12.76 23.82
C ILE A 331 11.57 -12.41 24.83
N ASP A 332 12.81 -12.54 24.44
CA ASP A 332 13.98 -12.09 25.18
C ASP A 332 14.57 -10.84 24.50
N GLY A 333 14.54 -9.70 25.19
CA GLY A 333 14.85 -8.40 24.61
C GLY A 333 13.67 -7.79 23.86
N GLU A 334 13.88 -7.50 22.60
CA GLU A 334 12.83 -7.01 21.67
C GLU A 334 12.67 -8.01 20.54
N GLY A 335 11.42 -8.29 20.14
CA GLY A 335 11.15 -9.26 19.10
C GLY A 335 9.72 -9.25 18.57
N ARG A 336 9.46 -10.13 17.62
CA ARG A 336 8.14 -10.27 16.95
C ARG A 336 7.73 -11.73 16.87
N VAL A 337 6.43 -11.96 16.85
CA VAL A 337 5.86 -13.27 16.53
C VAL A 337 5.43 -13.29 15.07
N VAL A 338 5.71 -14.39 14.37
CA VAL A 338 5.38 -14.62 12.96
C VAL A 338 4.48 -15.84 12.84
N ILE A 339 3.36 -15.70 12.18
CA ILE A 339 2.50 -16.83 11.79
C ILE A 339 2.93 -17.29 10.41
N LEU A 340 3.36 -18.55 10.30
CA LEU A 340 3.67 -19.23 9.06
C LEU A 340 2.45 -20.01 8.58
N GLY A 341 2.18 -19.99 7.28
CA GLY A 341 1.00 -20.64 6.74
C GLY A 341 0.88 -20.56 5.23
N SER A 342 -0.34 -20.59 4.74
CA SER A 342 -0.62 -20.34 3.33
C SER A 342 -1.88 -19.55 3.12
N SER A 343 -1.85 -18.66 2.12
CA SER A 343 -3.01 -17.99 1.55
C SER A 343 -3.37 -18.56 0.18
N SER A 344 -4.64 -18.50 -0.19
CA SER A 344 -5.17 -18.96 -1.47
C SER A 344 -6.55 -18.38 -1.75
N CYS A 345 -7.14 -18.67 -2.92
CA CYS A 345 -8.53 -18.30 -3.24
C CYS A 345 -9.57 -18.92 -2.28
N HIS A 346 -9.22 -19.98 -1.53
CA HIS A 346 -10.08 -20.56 -0.51
C HIS A 346 -9.87 -19.96 0.89
N GLY A 347 -8.96 -18.99 1.04
CA GLY A 347 -8.65 -18.39 2.32
C GLY A 347 -9.77 -17.51 2.87
N GLY A 348 -9.98 -17.58 4.18
CA GLY A 348 -10.90 -16.72 4.93
C GLY A 348 -10.18 -15.85 5.94
N TYR A 349 -10.94 -15.30 6.88
CA TYR A 349 -10.41 -14.51 7.99
C TYR A 349 -10.21 -15.35 9.25
N ALA A 350 -9.17 -15.00 10.01
CA ALA A 350 -8.99 -15.43 11.39
C ALA A 350 -8.86 -14.20 12.28
N ASN A 351 -9.32 -14.29 13.54
CA ASN A 351 -8.91 -13.33 14.56
C ASN A 351 -7.52 -13.73 15.07
N VAL A 352 -6.57 -12.83 14.97
CA VAL A 352 -5.23 -12.96 15.55
C VAL A 352 -5.19 -12.15 16.83
N GLU A 353 -4.89 -12.80 17.96
CA GLU A 353 -4.80 -12.15 19.26
C GLU A 353 -3.47 -12.48 19.91
N ILE A 354 -2.83 -11.46 20.48
CA ILE A 354 -1.63 -11.59 21.32
C ILE A 354 -1.99 -11.02 22.69
N THR A 355 -1.82 -11.82 23.74
CA THR A 355 -2.00 -11.36 25.13
C THR A 355 -0.71 -11.46 25.93
N ASP A 356 -0.53 -10.58 26.92
CA ASP A 356 0.58 -10.67 27.86
C ASP A 356 0.34 -11.77 28.91
N SER A 357 1.31 -11.99 29.80
CA SER A 357 1.24 -13.01 30.87
C SER A 357 0.07 -12.81 31.86
N ARG A 358 -0.55 -11.63 31.86
CA ARG A 358 -1.73 -11.31 32.70
C ARG A 358 -3.04 -11.53 31.94
N GLY A 359 -2.97 -11.96 30.67
CA GLY A 359 -4.13 -12.10 29.78
C GLY A 359 -4.66 -10.78 29.23
N ILE A 360 -3.87 -9.70 29.29
CA ILE A 360 -4.26 -8.40 28.71
C ILE A 360 -3.92 -8.41 27.22
N PRO A 361 -4.88 -8.08 26.33
CA PRO A 361 -4.62 -8.02 24.90
C PRO A 361 -3.59 -6.94 24.56
N VAL A 362 -2.52 -7.34 23.87
CA VAL A 362 -1.55 -6.45 23.22
C VAL A 362 -2.00 -6.14 21.80
N LEU A 363 -2.65 -7.11 21.17
CA LEU A 363 -3.22 -7.02 19.83
C LEU A 363 -4.44 -7.95 19.74
N SER A 364 -5.50 -7.51 19.08
CA SER A 364 -6.61 -8.38 18.64
C SER A 364 -7.25 -7.78 17.40
N GLN A 365 -7.11 -8.48 16.27
CA GLN A 365 -7.65 -7.99 15.00
C GLN A 365 -7.91 -9.13 14.00
N PRO A 366 -8.84 -8.95 13.05
CA PRO A 366 -9.00 -9.85 11.93
C PRO A 366 -7.76 -9.78 11.02
N PHE A 367 -7.41 -10.93 10.45
CA PHE A 367 -6.38 -11.07 9.42
C PHE A 367 -6.83 -12.05 8.35
N THR A 368 -6.47 -11.78 7.09
CA THR A 368 -6.89 -12.58 5.94
C THR A 368 -5.86 -13.66 5.55
N PHE A 369 -6.36 -14.86 5.25
CA PHE A 369 -5.64 -15.93 4.57
C PHE A 369 -6.05 -16.03 3.09
N TYR A 370 -6.83 -15.07 2.61
CA TYR A 370 -7.17 -14.97 1.19
C TYR A 370 -6.02 -14.35 0.38
N ALA A 371 -5.78 -14.93 -0.77
CA ALA A 371 -5.01 -14.33 -1.86
C ALA A 371 -5.46 -14.96 -3.18
N PRO A 372 -5.62 -14.20 -4.26
CA PRO A 372 -6.02 -14.75 -5.56
C PRO A 372 -4.95 -15.70 -6.13
N THR A 373 -3.67 -15.47 -5.86
CA THR A 373 -2.56 -16.41 -6.15
C THR A 373 -2.00 -16.97 -4.85
N ARG A 374 -1.86 -18.30 -4.79
CA ARG A 374 -1.37 -19.00 -3.60
C ARG A 374 0.02 -18.52 -3.18
N TYR A 375 0.18 -18.30 -1.88
CA TYR A 375 1.45 -17.99 -1.25
C TYR A 375 1.64 -18.89 -0.02
N ASN A 376 2.89 -19.32 0.23
CA ASN A 376 3.28 -20.06 1.42
C ASN A 376 4.45 -19.35 2.09
N GLY A 377 4.34 -19.05 3.38
CA GLY A 377 5.39 -18.33 4.11
C GLY A 377 4.86 -17.59 5.33
N ALA A 378 5.43 -16.42 5.61
CA ALA A 378 4.94 -15.54 6.66
C ALA A 378 3.59 -14.95 6.26
N MET A 379 2.54 -15.30 7.00
CA MET A 379 1.19 -14.76 6.80
C MET A 379 1.01 -13.47 7.60
N PHE A 380 1.47 -13.46 8.83
CA PHE A 380 1.32 -12.35 9.75
C PHE A 380 2.61 -12.15 10.53
N ILE A 381 2.98 -10.90 10.78
CA ILE A 381 4.10 -10.51 11.64
C ILE A 381 3.56 -9.50 12.63
N GLY A 382 3.62 -9.85 13.91
CA GLY A 382 3.08 -9.02 15.00
C GLY A 382 3.87 -7.73 15.23
N PRO A 383 3.34 -6.83 16.06
CA PRO A 383 4.06 -5.64 16.50
C PRO A 383 5.34 -6.00 17.26
N LEU A 384 6.23 -5.03 17.44
CA LEU A 384 7.41 -5.18 18.28
C LEU A 384 6.98 -5.35 19.74
N LEU A 385 7.42 -6.45 20.35
CA LEU A 385 7.16 -6.82 21.73
C LEU A 385 8.45 -6.68 22.53
N GLY A 386 8.33 -6.28 23.80
CA GLY A 386 9.43 -6.32 24.76
C GLY A 386 9.60 -7.70 25.40
N THR A 387 10.61 -7.83 26.26
CA THR A 387 10.84 -9.04 27.06
C THR A 387 9.60 -9.44 27.85
N GLY A 388 9.19 -10.70 27.72
CA GLY A 388 8.05 -11.24 28.46
C GLY A 388 7.48 -12.52 27.87
N ASP A 389 6.54 -13.10 28.64
CA ASP A 389 5.75 -14.24 28.22
C ASP A 389 4.44 -13.77 27.61
N TYR A 390 4.08 -14.37 26.48
CA TYR A 390 2.89 -14.02 25.70
C TYR A 390 2.13 -15.27 25.29
N GLN A 391 0.88 -15.07 24.91
CA GLN A 391 0.07 -16.08 24.25
C GLN A 391 -0.42 -15.58 22.91
N LEU A 392 -0.21 -16.36 21.84
CA LEU A 392 -0.81 -16.17 20.53
C LEU A 392 -2.06 -17.03 20.41
N SER A 393 -3.14 -16.45 19.92
CA SER A 393 -4.34 -17.15 19.47
C SER A 393 -4.62 -16.84 18.01
N VAL A 394 -4.98 -17.86 17.23
CA VAL A 394 -5.48 -17.74 15.85
C VAL A 394 -6.78 -18.51 15.75
N ARG A 395 -7.90 -17.80 15.62
CA ARG A 395 -9.25 -18.35 15.61
C ARG A 395 -9.96 -18.10 14.29
N VAL A 396 -10.49 -19.15 13.66
CA VAL A 396 -11.23 -19.10 12.39
C VAL A 396 -12.53 -18.29 12.57
N LEU A 397 -12.76 -17.34 11.66
CA LEU A 397 -13.98 -16.54 11.59
C LEU A 397 -14.92 -17.09 10.49
N ASP A 398 -16.23 -16.79 10.61
CA ASP A 398 -17.22 -17.07 9.58
C ASP A 398 -17.24 -15.98 8.51
N GLU A 399 -16.07 -15.72 7.93
CA GLU A 399 -15.91 -14.61 7.00
C GLU A 399 -14.81 -14.89 5.96
N GLY A 400 -15.12 -14.55 4.71
CA GLY A 400 -14.18 -14.52 3.60
C GLY A 400 -14.11 -13.13 2.98
N SER A 401 -13.05 -12.86 2.24
CA SER A 401 -12.90 -11.63 1.46
C SER A 401 -13.79 -11.72 0.20
N VAL A 402 -15.07 -11.38 0.32
CA VAL A 402 -16.05 -11.49 -0.77
C VAL A 402 -16.57 -10.12 -1.18
N PHE A 403 -16.51 -9.82 -2.46
CA PHE A 403 -16.99 -8.55 -3.03
C PHE A 403 -17.53 -8.76 -4.44
N HIS A 404 -18.14 -7.72 -5.03
CA HIS A 404 -18.73 -7.80 -6.35
C HIS A 404 -18.13 -6.73 -7.26
N ALA A 405 -17.79 -7.13 -8.48
CA ALA A 405 -17.43 -6.20 -9.54
C ALA A 405 -18.65 -5.38 -9.98
N LYS A 406 -18.43 -4.32 -10.76
CA LYS A 406 -19.53 -3.43 -11.23
C LYS A 406 -20.58 -4.15 -12.08
N ASP A 407 -20.22 -5.23 -12.74
CA ASP A 407 -21.11 -6.08 -13.53
C ASP A 407 -21.87 -7.13 -12.70
N GLY A 408 -21.66 -7.14 -11.37
CA GLY A 408 -22.26 -8.10 -10.45
C GLY A 408 -21.48 -9.41 -10.28
N THR A 409 -20.35 -9.60 -10.97
CA THR A 409 -19.51 -10.80 -10.82
C THR A 409 -19.00 -10.88 -9.39
N LYS A 410 -19.24 -12.03 -8.74
CA LYS A 410 -18.69 -12.32 -7.41
C LYS A 410 -17.20 -12.62 -7.53
N LEU A 411 -16.40 -11.94 -6.74
CA LEU A 411 -14.95 -12.07 -6.64
C LEU A 411 -14.55 -12.34 -5.19
N GLY A 412 -13.29 -12.72 -4.99
CA GLY A 412 -12.73 -12.94 -3.67
C GLY A 412 -12.77 -14.40 -3.23
N SER A 413 -12.89 -14.62 -1.94
CA SER A 413 -12.80 -15.94 -1.30
C SER A 413 -13.87 -16.93 -1.78
N GLU A 414 -13.42 -18.14 -2.04
CA GLU A 414 -14.30 -19.29 -2.37
C GLU A 414 -14.70 -20.08 -1.12
N ASP A 415 -13.95 -19.93 0.00
CA ASP A 415 -14.16 -20.61 1.28
C ASP A 415 -13.63 -19.70 2.42
N THR A 416 -13.77 -20.14 3.66
CA THR A 416 -13.27 -19.44 4.87
C THR A 416 -12.05 -20.12 5.50
N LYS A 417 -11.23 -20.76 4.69
CA LYS A 417 -10.14 -21.61 5.14
C LYS A 417 -8.97 -20.84 5.74
N VAL A 418 -8.52 -21.28 6.93
CA VAL A 418 -7.34 -20.75 7.61
C VAL A 418 -6.27 -21.85 7.65
N VAL A 419 -5.05 -21.54 7.21
CA VAL A 419 -3.95 -22.51 7.18
C VAL A 419 -2.73 -21.95 7.88
N VAL A 420 -2.45 -22.45 9.09
CA VAL A 420 -1.23 -22.20 9.85
C VAL A 420 -0.37 -23.46 9.82
N SER A 421 0.91 -23.33 9.51
CA SER A 421 1.89 -24.43 9.46
C SER A 421 2.97 -24.35 10.53
N GLY A 422 3.05 -23.24 11.26
CA GLY A 422 4.00 -23.00 12.33
C GLY A 422 3.90 -21.57 12.84
N VAL A 423 4.56 -21.32 13.95
CA VAL A 423 4.76 -19.98 14.51
C VAL A 423 6.26 -19.80 14.73
N ARG A 424 6.75 -18.59 14.59
CA ARG A 424 8.16 -18.26 14.79
C ARG A 424 8.30 -17.03 15.65
N THR A 425 9.27 -17.00 16.56
CA THR A 425 9.70 -15.77 17.21
C THR A 425 10.96 -15.24 16.54
N LEU A 426 11.03 -13.94 16.35
CA LEU A 426 12.16 -13.24 15.77
C LEU A 426 12.70 -12.23 16.78
N ASN A 427 14.01 -12.29 17.04
CA ASN A 427 14.76 -11.28 17.78
C ASN A 427 15.74 -10.58 16.81
N SER A 428 16.38 -9.52 17.25
CA SER A 428 17.29 -8.72 16.43
C SER A 428 18.44 -9.53 15.78
N ALA A 429 18.83 -10.68 16.36
CA ALA A 429 19.86 -11.59 15.81
C ALA A 429 19.36 -12.55 14.73
N ASP A 430 18.05 -12.62 14.47
CA ASP A 430 17.42 -13.61 13.59
C ASP A 430 17.24 -13.14 12.13
N TYR A 431 17.75 -11.96 11.82
CA TYR A 431 17.75 -11.40 10.46
C TYR A 431 19.08 -11.69 9.77
N ARG A 432 19.06 -12.49 8.70
CA ARG A 432 20.24 -12.92 7.93
C ARG A 432 20.10 -12.65 6.44
#